data_6d349633551f57163afe3af1ea4a7a73
#
_entry.id   6d349633551f57163afe3af1ea4a7a73
#
_cell.length_a   1.000
_cell.length_b   1.000
_cell.length_c   1.000
_cell.angle_alpha   90.00
_cell.angle_beta   90.00
_cell.angle_gamma   90.00
#
_symmetry.space_group_name_H-M   'P 1'
#
loop_
_entity.id
_entity.type
_entity.pdbx_description
1 polymer ?
#
loop_
_entity_poly.entity_id
_entity_poly.type
_entity_poly.pdbx_seq_one_letter_code
_entity_poly.pdbx_strand_id
1 'polypeptide(L)'
;MKKSAAFLVVALAISIAVAAAPARAQSDEGVSRSHAWVNATVNGEGQPRGYVQYQNYCSMCHGEGVGKPGTLALQAKYKGQPPALLEKRTDLTPQLIKMYVRNGISVMPIFRKTEISDADLDAICAYLTRNNPKQ
;
A
#
# COMPACT_ATOMS: atom_id res chain seq x y z
N MET A 1 -53.22 -69.70 -3.89
CA MET A 1 -53.57 -68.25 -3.95
C MET A 1 -52.34 -67.45 -3.59
N LYS A 2 -51.59 -66.98 -4.58
CA LYS A 2 -50.32 -66.24 -4.39
C LYS A 2 -50.58 -64.79 -4.81
N LYS A 3 -50.47 -63.87 -3.85
CA LYS A 3 -50.54 -62.41 -4.13
C LYS A 3 -49.15 -61.88 -4.29
N SER A 4 -48.80 -61.48 -5.49
CA SER A 4 -47.55 -60.79 -5.79
C SER A 4 -47.72 -59.31 -5.50
N ALA A 5 -46.89 -58.80 -4.58
CA ALA A 5 -46.77 -57.37 -4.32
C ALA A 5 -45.67 -56.79 -5.24
N ALA A 6 -46.08 -55.89 -6.13
CA ALA A 6 -45.15 -55.17 -6.99
C ALA A 6 -44.65 -53.95 -6.20
N PHE A 7 -43.32 -53.91 -5.93
CA PHE A 7 -42.63 -52.71 -5.37
C PHE A 7 -42.34 -51.73 -6.50
N LEU A 8 -42.98 -50.59 -6.44
CA LEU A 8 -42.72 -49.49 -7.38
C LEU A 8 -41.59 -48.63 -6.79
N VAL A 9 -40.39 -48.75 -7.38
CA VAL A 9 -39.23 -47.94 -7.03
C VAL A 9 -39.36 -46.62 -7.78
N VAL A 10 -39.72 -45.55 -7.08
CA VAL A 10 -39.73 -44.20 -7.62
C VAL A 10 -38.30 -43.65 -7.45
N ALA A 11 -37.50 -43.59 -8.53
CA ALA A 11 -36.22 -42.95 -8.56
C ALA A 11 -36.40 -41.44 -8.66
N LEU A 12 -36.18 -40.73 -7.54
CA LEU A 12 -36.19 -39.29 -7.50
C LEU A 12 -34.82 -38.76 -8.00
N ALA A 13 -34.75 -38.32 -9.25
CA ALA A 13 -33.56 -37.69 -9.83
C ALA A 13 -33.50 -36.25 -9.30
N ILE A 14 -32.59 -36.00 -8.34
CA ILE A 14 -32.29 -34.65 -7.87
C ILE A 14 -31.27 -34.04 -8.84
N SER A 15 -31.75 -33.19 -9.75
CA SER A 15 -30.92 -32.40 -10.64
C SER A 15 -30.35 -31.22 -9.84
N ILE A 16 -29.05 -31.30 -9.45
CA ILE A 16 -28.33 -30.17 -8.86
C ILE A 16 -27.93 -29.24 -9.99
N ALA A 17 -28.69 -28.18 -10.21
CA ALA A 17 -28.27 -27.08 -11.08
C ALA A 17 -27.16 -26.29 -10.39
N VAL A 18 -25.91 -26.51 -10.77
CA VAL A 18 -24.80 -25.65 -10.38
C VAL A 18 -24.95 -24.34 -11.16
N ALA A 19 -25.52 -23.35 -10.51
CA ALA A 19 -25.53 -21.99 -11.03
C ALA A 19 -24.09 -21.45 -11.02
N ALA A 20 -23.44 -21.44 -12.19
CA ALA A 20 -22.18 -20.73 -12.36
C ALA A 20 -22.45 -19.23 -12.14
N ALA A 21 -22.01 -18.72 -11.00
CA ALA A 21 -22.01 -17.30 -10.77
C ALA A 21 -21.09 -16.62 -11.80
N PRO A 22 -21.55 -15.59 -12.51
CA PRO A 22 -20.68 -14.86 -13.42
C PRO A 22 -19.52 -14.28 -12.62
N ALA A 23 -18.28 -14.62 -13.04
CA ALA A 23 -17.09 -13.94 -12.55
C ALA A 23 -17.28 -12.45 -12.85
N ARG A 24 -17.54 -11.67 -11.79
CA ARG A 24 -17.52 -10.22 -11.91
C ARG A 24 -16.13 -9.83 -12.31
N ALA A 25 -15.93 -9.51 -13.57
CA ALA A 25 -14.80 -8.72 -14.01
C ALA A 25 -14.87 -7.42 -13.20
N GLN A 26 -13.91 -7.24 -12.28
CA GLN A 26 -13.72 -5.96 -11.62
C GLN A 26 -13.28 -5.00 -12.72
N SER A 27 -14.23 -4.20 -13.18
CA SER A 27 -13.95 -3.06 -14.02
C SER A 27 -12.99 -2.15 -13.24
N ASP A 28 -11.78 -1.99 -13.75
CA ASP A 28 -10.80 -0.98 -13.36
C ASP A 28 -11.36 0.41 -13.73
N GLU A 29 -12.44 0.80 -13.07
CA GLU A 29 -12.94 2.16 -13.19
C GLU A 29 -12.03 3.07 -12.35
N GLY A 30 -11.19 3.79 -13.06
CA GLY A 30 -10.60 5.11 -12.83
C GLY A 30 -10.62 5.72 -11.42
N VAL A 31 -10.29 4.96 -10.38
CA VAL A 31 -9.97 5.55 -9.08
C VAL A 31 -8.64 6.29 -9.25
N SER A 32 -8.68 7.60 -9.07
CA SER A 32 -7.49 8.45 -9.08
C SER A 32 -6.41 7.76 -8.22
N ARG A 33 -5.41 7.19 -8.89
CA ARG A 33 -4.37 6.34 -8.29
C ARG A 33 -3.62 7.00 -7.12
N SER A 34 -3.66 8.33 -7.04
CA SER A 34 -2.97 9.11 -6.02
C SER A 34 -3.57 8.99 -4.61
N HIS A 35 -4.87 8.72 -4.47
CA HIS A 35 -5.51 8.62 -3.16
C HIS A 35 -5.73 7.18 -2.68
N ALA A 36 -5.81 6.22 -3.61
CA ALA A 36 -6.03 4.82 -3.26
C ALA A 36 -4.88 4.23 -2.42
N TRP A 37 -3.64 4.64 -2.68
CA TRP A 37 -2.46 4.13 -1.98
C TRP A 37 -2.35 4.61 -0.53
N VAL A 38 -2.79 5.84 -0.24
CA VAL A 38 -2.76 6.41 1.11
C VAL A 38 -3.75 5.69 2.02
N ASN A 39 -4.89 5.29 1.47
CA ASN A 39 -5.97 4.66 2.23
C ASN A 39 -5.95 3.12 2.18
N ALA A 40 -5.09 2.53 1.35
CA ALA A 40 -4.94 1.09 1.32
C ALA A 40 -4.31 0.59 2.63
N THR A 41 -4.98 -0.34 3.30
CA THR A 41 -4.46 -0.97 4.51
C THR A 41 -3.49 -2.10 4.18
N VAL A 42 -2.48 -2.27 5.04
CA VAL A 42 -1.57 -3.42 4.99
C VAL A 42 -1.82 -4.27 6.22
N ASN A 43 -1.90 -5.58 6.05
CA ASN A 43 -2.03 -6.57 7.12
C ASN A 43 -3.28 -6.45 8.00
N GLY A 44 -4.33 -5.78 7.56
CA GLY A 44 -5.59 -5.67 8.29
C GLY A 44 -5.56 -4.80 9.56
N GLU A 45 -4.46 -4.11 9.84
CA GLU A 45 -4.29 -3.28 11.05
C GLU A 45 -4.82 -1.86 10.91
N GLY A 46 -5.52 -1.54 9.84
CA GLY A 46 -6.15 -0.23 9.65
C GLY A 46 -5.20 0.92 9.30
N GLN A 47 -3.88 0.66 9.22
CA GLN A 47 -2.91 1.70 8.90
C GLN A 47 -2.73 1.86 7.37
N PRO A 48 -2.62 3.10 6.87
CA PRO A 48 -2.36 3.33 5.45
C PRO A 48 -1.06 2.66 4.99
N ARG A 49 -1.08 1.99 3.84
CA ARG A 49 0.09 1.30 3.28
C ARG A 49 1.35 2.19 3.24
N GLY A 50 1.20 3.44 2.83
CA GLY A 50 2.31 4.39 2.74
C GLY A 50 2.96 4.68 4.09
N TYR A 51 2.17 4.77 5.16
CA TYR A 51 2.67 4.91 6.52
C TYR A 51 3.46 3.67 6.96
N VAL A 52 2.89 2.48 6.76
CA VAL A 52 3.55 1.21 7.15
C VAL A 52 4.89 1.05 6.43
N GLN A 53 4.93 1.31 5.13
CA GLN A 53 6.16 1.22 4.35
C GLN A 53 7.19 2.31 4.74
N TYR A 54 6.73 3.52 5.06
CA TYR A 54 7.59 4.56 5.61
C TYR A 54 8.22 4.14 6.95
N GLN A 55 7.43 3.56 7.86
CA GLN A 55 7.94 3.06 9.13
C GLN A 55 8.99 1.96 8.94
N ASN A 56 8.76 1.04 8.00
CA ASN A 56 9.65 -0.09 7.77
C ASN A 56 11.01 0.32 7.14
N TYR A 57 11.02 1.29 6.24
CA TYR A 57 12.21 1.59 5.42
C TYR A 57 12.84 2.96 5.67
N CYS A 58 12.08 3.92 6.14
CA CYS A 58 12.51 5.32 6.19
C CYS A 58 12.67 5.86 7.62
N SER A 59 11.76 5.50 8.53
CA SER A 59 11.69 6.09 9.88
C SER A 59 12.91 5.79 10.75
N MET A 60 13.66 4.71 10.45
CA MET A 60 14.93 4.40 11.15
C MET A 60 15.92 5.57 11.06
N CYS A 61 15.98 6.23 9.90
CA CYS A 61 16.87 7.37 9.66
C CYS A 61 16.13 8.71 9.65
N HIS A 62 14.87 8.76 9.21
CA HIS A 62 14.10 9.98 8.98
C HIS A 62 12.95 10.20 9.96
N GLY A 63 12.83 9.37 10.99
CA GLY A 63 11.80 9.52 12.03
C GLY A 63 12.14 10.62 13.04
N GLU A 64 11.23 10.80 14.00
CA GLU A 64 11.39 11.70 15.13
C GLU A 64 12.27 11.09 16.23
N GLY A 65 12.97 11.94 16.97
CA GLY A 65 13.75 11.56 18.16
C GLY A 65 15.25 11.45 17.92
N VAL A 66 15.94 10.95 18.96
CA VAL A 66 17.40 10.83 18.99
C VAL A 66 17.85 9.66 18.11
N GLY A 67 19.07 9.75 17.55
CA GLY A 67 19.64 8.66 16.76
C GLY A 67 19.05 8.49 15.36
N LYS A 68 18.47 9.55 14.81
CA LYS A 68 17.90 9.58 13.46
C LYS A 68 18.84 10.31 12.50
N PRO A 69 19.82 9.63 11.88
CA PRO A 69 20.90 10.29 11.15
C PRO A 69 20.41 11.10 9.94
N GLY A 70 19.38 10.63 9.23
CA GLY A 70 18.78 11.36 8.13
C GLY A 70 18.09 12.65 8.59
N THR A 71 17.33 12.61 9.68
CA THR A 71 16.70 13.81 10.26
C THR A 71 17.75 14.80 10.75
N LEU A 72 18.82 14.33 11.42
CA LEU A 72 19.92 15.18 11.87
C LEU A 72 20.67 15.84 10.70
N ALA A 73 20.94 15.10 9.62
CA ALA A 73 21.58 15.64 8.42
C ALA A 73 20.71 16.74 7.77
N LEU A 74 19.41 16.50 7.67
CA LEU A 74 18.46 17.50 7.14
C LEU A 74 18.33 18.71 8.07
N GLN A 75 18.36 18.52 9.38
CA GLN A 75 18.39 19.61 10.35
C GLN A 75 19.62 20.49 10.18
N ALA A 76 20.79 19.88 10.03
CA ALA A 76 22.04 20.60 9.80
C ALA A 76 22.01 21.38 8.47
N LYS A 77 21.46 20.75 7.41
CA LYS A 77 21.38 21.35 6.08
C LYS A 77 20.39 22.52 6.01
N TYR A 78 19.19 22.33 6.55
CA TYR A 78 18.08 23.29 6.37
C TYR A 78 17.88 24.24 7.54
N LYS A 79 18.53 23.98 8.68
CA LYS A 79 18.45 24.84 9.87
C LYS A 79 16.99 25.12 10.33
N GLY A 80 16.13 24.14 10.10
CA GLY A 80 14.71 24.20 10.48
C GLY A 80 13.74 24.69 9.41
N GLN A 81 14.22 25.15 8.25
CA GLN A 81 13.37 25.61 7.13
C GLN A 81 13.88 25.08 5.79
N PRO A 82 13.19 24.15 5.14
CA PRO A 82 11.98 23.42 5.59
C PRO A 82 12.26 22.45 6.75
N PRO A 83 11.21 21.92 7.43
CA PRO A 83 11.38 20.99 8.53
C PRO A 83 12.26 19.80 8.15
N ALA A 84 13.13 19.37 9.09
CA ALA A 84 13.99 18.20 8.86
C ALA A 84 13.22 16.89 8.88
N LEU A 85 12.13 16.80 9.65
CA LEU A 85 11.28 15.64 9.72
C LEU A 85 10.42 15.54 8.45
N LEU A 86 10.62 14.48 7.65
CA LEU A 86 9.97 14.34 6.36
C LEU A 86 8.43 14.37 6.46
N GLU A 87 7.87 13.81 7.53
CA GLU A 87 6.43 13.78 7.76
C GLU A 87 5.79 15.15 8.01
N LYS A 88 6.59 16.17 8.37
CA LYS A 88 6.14 17.56 8.59
C LYS A 88 6.39 18.47 7.38
N ARG A 89 7.01 17.94 6.32
CA ARG A 89 7.29 18.73 5.11
C ARG A 89 6.04 18.92 4.26
N THR A 90 6.01 20.04 3.56
CA THR A 90 4.92 20.44 2.66
C THR A 90 5.40 20.77 1.25
N ASP A 91 6.68 20.49 0.98
CA ASP A 91 7.39 20.83 -0.27
C ASP A 91 7.95 19.60 -0.98
N LEU A 92 7.71 18.39 -0.44
CA LEU A 92 8.16 17.15 -1.07
C LEU A 92 7.35 16.85 -2.33
N THR A 93 8.02 16.36 -3.36
CA THR A 93 7.36 15.86 -4.57
C THR A 93 7.62 14.37 -4.74
N PRO A 94 6.69 13.61 -5.36
CA PRO A 94 6.91 12.20 -5.65
C PRO A 94 8.17 11.96 -6.46
N GLN A 95 8.50 12.84 -7.40
CA GLN A 95 9.68 12.75 -8.25
C GLN A 95 10.96 12.87 -7.41
N LEU A 96 11.00 13.84 -6.49
CA LEU A 96 12.15 14.05 -5.60
C LEU A 96 12.37 12.85 -4.69
N ILE A 97 11.30 12.34 -4.08
CA ILE A 97 11.35 11.16 -3.21
C ILE A 97 11.87 9.95 -3.99
N LYS A 98 11.30 9.65 -5.14
CA LYS A 98 11.71 8.52 -6.01
C LYS A 98 13.16 8.64 -6.43
N MET A 99 13.60 9.85 -6.80
CA MET A 99 14.99 10.10 -7.20
C MET A 99 15.97 9.71 -6.07
N TYR A 100 15.74 10.18 -4.86
CA TYR A 100 16.64 9.86 -3.74
C TYR A 100 16.56 8.41 -3.31
N VAL A 101 15.37 7.80 -3.28
CA VAL A 101 15.20 6.39 -2.91
C VAL A 101 15.89 5.46 -3.92
N ARG A 102 15.82 5.77 -5.22
CA ARG A 102 16.41 4.92 -6.27
C ARG A 102 17.90 5.16 -6.53
N ASN A 103 18.41 6.34 -6.22
CA ASN A 103 19.82 6.67 -6.48
C ASN A 103 20.68 6.79 -5.22
N GLY A 104 20.02 6.90 -4.04
CA GLY A 104 20.73 7.20 -2.80
C GLY A 104 21.30 8.61 -2.77
N ILE A 105 21.83 9.02 -1.63
CA ILE A 105 22.61 10.25 -1.49
C ILE A 105 23.43 10.18 -0.20
N SER A 106 24.74 10.40 -0.30
CA SER A 106 25.66 10.35 0.86
C SER A 106 25.53 9.00 1.58
N VAL A 107 25.09 9.00 2.83
CA VAL A 107 24.90 7.79 3.65
C VAL A 107 23.52 7.14 3.45
N MET A 108 22.63 7.76 2.71
CA MET A 108 21.34 7.15 2.37
C MET A 108 21.54 6.08 1.30
N PRO A 109 21.18 4.81 1.57
CA PRO A 109 21.38 3.73 0.62
C PRO A 109 20.45 3.84 -0.59
N ILE A 110 20.80 3.09 -1.62
CA ILE A 110 19.95 2.84 -2.78
C ILE A 110 18.96 1.73 -2.39
N PHE A 111 17.68 1.94 -2.64
CA PHE A 111 16.66 0.89 -2.49
C PHE A 111 16.24 0.37 -3.86
N ARG A 112 16.51 -0.91 -4.12
CA ARG A 112 16.13 -1.59 -5.35
C ARG A 112 14.64 -1.91 -5.36
N LYS A 113 14.08 -2.22 -6.53
CA LYS A 113 12.66 -2.61 -6.68
C LYS A 113 12.32 -3.92 -5.95
N THR A 114 13.31 -4.74 -5.66
CA THR A 114 13.17 -5.97 -4.85
C THR A 114 13.05 -5.70 -3.36
N GLU A 115 13.50 -4.54 -2.88
CA GLU A 115 13.43 -4.11 -1.48
C GLU A 115 12.18 -3.25 -1.25
N ILE A 116 11.99 -2.22 -2.07
CA ILE A 116 10.81 -1.38 -2.09
C ILE A 116 10.24 -1.42 -3.50
N SER A 117 9.11 -2.09 -3.71
CA SER A 117 8.44 -2.16 -5.00
C SER A 117 8.05 -0.74 -5.49
N ASP A 118 7.80 -0.57 -6.79
CA ASP A 118 7.34 0.73 -7.30
C ASP A 118 6.00 1.12 -6.66
N ALA A 119 5.12 0.13 -6.41
CA ALA A 119 3.85 0.35 -5.75
C ALA A 119 4.00 0.80 -4.28
N ASP A 120 4.97 0.22 -3.54
CA ASP A 120 5.26 0.64 -2.17
C ASP A 120 5.88 2.03 -2.14
N LEU A 121 6.76 2.33 -3.09
CA LEU A 121 7.35 3.66 -3.22
C LEU A 121 6.30 4.71 -3.58
N ASP A 122 5.34 4.39 -4.44
CA ASP A 122 4.20 5.26 -4.73
C ASP A 122 3.35 5.52 -3.49
N ALA A 123 3.11 4.49 -2.68
CA ALA A 123 2.39 4.64 -1.41
C ALA A 123 3.16 5.53 -0.41
N ILE A 124 4.49 5.36 -0.29
CA ILE A 124 5.35 6.23 0.53
C ILE A 124 5.29 7.67 0.03
N CYS A 125 5.35 7.89 -1.28
CA CYS A 125 5.24 9.23 -1.87
C CYS A 125 3.91 9.88 -1.50
N ALA A 126 2.79 9.17 -1.67
CA ALA A 126 1.47 9.66 -1.32
C ALA A 126 1.36 10.00 0.18
N TYR A 127 1.94 9.16 1.03
CA TYR A 127 1.99 9.42 2.48
C TYR A 127 2.78 10.68 2.81
N LEU A 128 3.99 10.84 2.28
CA LEU A 128 4.86 11.97 2.59
C LEU A 128 4.39 13.30 1.99
N THR A 129 3.63 13.25 0.89
CA THR A 129 3.10 14.48 0.24
C THR A 129 1.69 14.85 0.69
N ARG A 130 1.09 14.13 1.64
CA ARG A 130 -0.29 14.36 2.11
C ARG A 130 -0.53 15.75 2.71
N ASN A 131 0.52 16.38 3.22
CA ASN A 131 0.45 17.71 3.84
C ASN A 131 0.77 18.84 2.85
N ASN A 132 1.09 18.52 1.61
CA ASN A 132 1.36 19.55 0.60
C ASN A 132 0.10 20.39 0.33
N PRO A 133 0.24 21.69 0.03
CA PRO A 133 -0.87 22.51 -0.42
C PRO A 133 -1.55 21.85 -1.63
N LYS A 134 -2.89 21.82 -1.60
CA LYS A 134 -3.66 21.38 -2.78
C LYS A 134 -3.45 22.40 -3.89
N GLN A 135 -2.93 21.95 -5.01
CA GLN A 135 -2.82 22.74 -6.24
C GLN A 135 -4.17 22.76 -6.96
#